data_4089dcac75b4b08149716d87131950fe
#
_entry.id   4089dcac75b4b08149716d87131950fe
#
_cell.length_a   1.000
_cell.length_b   1.000
_cell.length_c   1.000
_cell.angle_alpha   90.00
_cell.angle_beta   90.00
_cell.angle_gamma   90.00
#
_symmetry.space_group_name_H-M   'P 1'
#
loop_
_entity.id
_entity.type
_entity.pdbx_description
1 polymer ?
#
loop_
_entity_poly.entity_id
_entity_poly.type
_entity_poly.pdbx_seq_one_letter_code
_entity_poly.pdbx_strand_id
1 'polypeptide(L)'
;MTWKLACGSYTLFVVEDGYYWRDPATYRASSTDHDWRFHQRNEAGQARLNFGCYVITDGEQTMMIDSGIGEISQEGMTAGLMPEAVDALGIARDSVETVVYTHMHYDHIGGSQRGGEIVFPNARHVFHRNEWEHWKTVDSEFGTAARRIMTPLFDAGVVDFIDGDTELHPGVTAIEKFGHTPGHLSVTIESEGTRTFVGGDLSNHPFQVEHPDWSLPVDNDHALAGTTRDGVFEAIKDSGISFVAPHYPMPGVGKIVTDDGVRVYQPISIPSA
;
A
#
# COMPACT_ATOMS: atom_id res chain seq x y z
N MET A 1 -7.56 9.95 8.83
CA MET A 1 -7.66 9.16 10.09
C MET A 1 -6.44 8.25 10.21
N THR A 2 -6.08 7.88 11.46
CA THR A 2 -4.93 7.00 11.72
C THR A 2 -5.33 5.90 12.71
N TRP A 3 -4.76 4.72 12.55
CA TRP A 3 -4.94 3.56 13.43
C TRP A 3 -3.56 2.96 13.74
N LYS A 4 -3.46 2.18 14.83
CA LYS A 4 -2.20 1.55 15.23
C LYS A 4 -2.34 0.05 15.42
N LEU A 5 -1.34 -0.69 14.90
CA LEU A 5 -1.16 -2.13 15.06
C LEU A 5 0.18 -2.39 15.74
N ALA A 6 0.19 -3.17 16.82
CA ALA A 6 1.43 -3.62 17.43
C ALA A 6 2.04 -4.77 16.62
N CYS A 7 3.32 -4.68 16.30
CA CYS A 7 4.10 -5.64 15.54
C CYS A 7 5.38 -6.01 16.30
N GLY A 8 5.25 -6.66 17.47
CA GLY A 8 6.37 -6.89 18.40
C GLY A 8 6.85 -5.58 19.00
N SER A 9 8.14 -5.28 18.85
CA SER A 9 8.74 -3.99 19.25
C SER A 9 8.37 -2.83 18.34
N TYR A 10 7.81 -3.10 17.15
CA TYR A 10 7.36 -2.07 16.23
C TYR A 10 5.89 -1.70 16.45
N THR A 11 5.58 -0.45 16.13
CA THR A 11 4.21 0.02 15.90
C THR A 11 4.04 0.35 14.43
N LEU A 12 3.04 -0.25 13.78
CA LEU A 12 2.59 0.13 12.46
C LEU A 12 1.39 1.06 12.59
N PHE A 13 1.52 2.30 12.11
CA PHE A 13 0.39 3.20 11.96
C PHE A 13 -0.15 3.09 10.54
N VAL A 14 -1.44 2.81 10.43
CA VAL A 14 -2.16 2.94 9.16
C VAL A 14 -2.60 4.38 9.00
N VAL A 15 -2.22 5.01 7.91
CA VAL A 15 -2.53 6.40 7.59
C VAL A 15 -3.42 6.44 6.37
N GLU A 16 -4.61 7.02 6.52
CA GLU A 16 -5.49 7.27 5.39
C GLU A 16 -5.08 8.59 4.72
N ASP A 17 -4.56 8.50 3.49
CA ASP A 17 -4.24 9.69 2.68
C ASP A 17 -5.47 10.23 1.94
N GLY A 18 -6.45 9.38 1.69
CA GLY A 18 -7.67 9.78 1.02
C GLY A 18 -8.56 8.62 0.60
N TYR A 19 -9.58 8.96 -0.17
CA TYR A 19 -10.52 7.98 -0.72
C TYR A 19 -11.34 8.56 -1.87
N TYR A 20 -12.00 7.69 -2.63
CA TYR A 20 -13.01 8.07 -3.62
C TYR A 20 -14.15 7.06 -3.64
N TRP A 21 -15.27 7.45 -4.28
CA TRP A 21 -16.44 6.60 -4.44
C TRP A 21 -16.52 6.06 -5.85
N ARG A 22 -16.72 4.76 -6.00
CA ARG A 22 -16.77 4.11 -7.30
C ARG A 22 -17.90 3.08 -7.39
N ASP A 23 -18.53 3.00 -8.55
CA ASP A 23 -19.48 1.93 -8.83
C ASP A 23 -18.72 0.59 -8.91
N PRO A 24 -19.07 -0.41 -8.07
CA PRO A 24 -18.48 -1.74 -8.10
C PRO A 24 -18.44 -2.39 -9.50
N ALA A 25 -19.49 -2.19 -10.31
CA ALA A 25 -19.57 -2.74 -11.66
C ALA A 25 -18.47 -2.22 -12.61
N THR A 26 -17.88 -1.04 -12.32
CA THR A 26 -16.76 -0.49 -13.10
C THR A 26 -15.46 -1.23 -12.86
N TYR A 27 -15.31 -1.87 -11.70
CA TYR A 27 -14.15 -2.72 -11.39
C TYR A 27 -14.31 -4.12 -11.96
N ARG A 28 -15.47 -4.73 -11.70
CA ARG A 28 -15.79 -6.06 -12.20
C ARG A 28 -17.30 -6.22 -12.34
N ALA A 29 -17.78 -6.25 -13.57
CA ALA A 29 -19.21 -6.35 -13.85
C ALA A 29 -19.85 -7.65 -13.32
N SER A 30 -19.07 -8.72 -13.12
CA SER A 30 -19.54 -9.99 -12.55
C SER A 30 -19.48 -10.07 -11.03
N SER A 31 -18.99 -9.03 -10.33
CA SER A 31 -18.95 -9.02 -8.87
C SER A 31 -20.34 -8.85 -8.27
N THR A 32 -20.54 -9.42 -7.09
CA THR A 32 -21.79 -9.44 -6.34
C THR A 32 -21.71 -8.56 -5.09
N ASP A 33 -22.83 -8.34 -4.41
CA ASP A 33 -22.82 -7.64 -3.12
C ASP A 33 -22.00 -8.38 -2.05
N HIS A 34 -21.91 -9.73 -2.13
CA HIS A 34 -21.05 -10.51 -1.26
C HIS A 34 -19.58 -10.11 -1.42
N ASP A 35 -19.09 -9.91 -2.64
CA ASP A 35 -17.71 -9.52 -2.93
C ASP A 35 -17.35 -8.15 -2.34
N TRP A 36 -18.33 -7.27 -2.27
CA TRP A 36 -18.18 -5.91 -1.74
C TRP A 36 -18.67 -5.75 -0.28
N ARG A 37 -18.96 -6.83 0.42
CA ARG A 37 -19.58 -6.81 1.77
C ARG A 37 -18.82 -6.03 2.83
N PHE A 38 -17.51 -5.88 2.67
CA PHE A 38 -16.68 -5.12 3.61
C PHE A 38 -16.60 -3.62 3.32
N HIS A 39 -16.97 -3.18 2.11
CA HIS A 39 -16.84 -1.78 1.72
C HIS A 39 -18.03 -0.94 2.21
N GLN A 40 -17.71 0.27 2.69
CA GLN A 40 -18.74 1.27 2.91
C GLN A 40 -19.42 1.64 1.59
N ARG A 41 -20.72 1.86 1.63
CA ARG A 41 -21.52 2.31 0.49
C ARG A 41 -22.10 3.69 0.76
N ASN A 42 -22.15 4.56 -0.24
CA ASN A 42 -22.91 5.80 -0.20
C ASN A 42 -24.37 5.56 -0.66
N GLU A 43 -25.18 6.61 -0.61
CA GLU A 43 -26.61 6.55 -1.01
C GLU A 43 -26.81 6.15 -2.48
N ALA A 44 -25.81 6.39 -3.35
CA ALA A 44 -25.81 5.96 -4.75
C ALA A 44 -25.35 4.50 -4.94
N GLY A 45 -25.06 3.76 -3.86
CA GLY A 45 -24.58 2.39 -3.91
C GLY A 45 -23.12 2.22 -4.29
N GLN A 46 -22.37 3.32 -4.43
CA GLN A 46 -20.95 3.28 -4.76
C GLN A 46 -20.14 2.80 -3.55
N ALA A 47 -19.09 2.01 -3.79
CA ALA A 47 -18.15 1.57 -2.79
C ALA A 47 -17.07 2.63 -2.52
N ARG A 48 -16.68 2.76 -1.25
CA ARG A 48 -15.54 3.59 -0.84
C ARG A 48 -14.26 2.83 -1.06
N LEU A 49 -13.36 3.44 -1.83
CA LEU A 49 -12.02 2.93 -2.10
C LEU A 49 -11.01 3.87 -1.47
N ASN A 50 -10.08 3.33 -0.69
CA ASN A 50 -9.17 4.11 0.13
C ASN A 50 -7.78 4.21 -0.52
N PHE A 51 -7.03 5.24 -0.11
CA PHE A 51 -5.60 5.36 -0.35
C PHE A 51 -4.91 5.32 1.00
N GLY A 52 -4.21 4.22 1.28
CA GLY A 52 -3.51 3.99 2.52
C GLY A 52 -2.01 4.06 2.34
N CYS A 53 -1.32 4.58 3.35
CA CYS A 53 0.12 4.47 3.52
C CYS A 53 0.42 4.18 4.99
N TYR A 54 1.69 3.94 5.33
CA TYR A 54 1.98 3.42 6.65
C TYR A 54 3.23 4.06 7.24
N VAL A 55 3.21 4.26 8.56
CA VAL A 55 4.41 4.59 9.35
C VAL A 55 4.76 3.40 10.19
N ILE A 56 6.03 3.01 10.19
CA ILE A 56 6.60 1.99 11.08
C ILE A 56 7.60 2.68 12.00
N THR A 57 7.49 2.44 13.31
CA THR A 57 8.49 2.94 14.26
C THR A 57 8.68 1.96 15.41
N ASP A 58 9.89 1.87 15.93
CA ASP A 58 10.25 1.20 17.18
C ASP A 58 10.43 2.20 18.35
N GLY A 59 10.17 3.49 18.10
CA GLY A 59 10.36 4.61 19.04
C GLY A 59 11.68 5.32 18.88
N GLU A 60 12.66 4.75 18.16
CA GLU A 60 13.96 5.35 17.87
C GLU A 60 14.06 5.72 16.39
N GLN A 61 13.70 4.80 15.52
CA GLN A 61 13.71 4.98 14.06
C GLN A 61 12.29 5.00 13.48
N THR A 62 12.12 5.75 12.41
CA THR A 62 10.84 5.89 11.74
C THR A 62 10.99 5.70 10.24
N MET A 63 10.15 4.84 9.69
CA MET A 63 10.06 4.55 8.26
C MET A 63 8.64 4.75 7.75
N MET A 64 8.50 5.01 6.46
CA MET A 64 7.22 5.00 5.75
C MET A 64 7.17 3.86 4.74
N ILE A 65 5.97 3.31 4.51
CA ILE A 65 5.66 2.49 3.34
C ILE A 65 4.61 3.26 2.54
N ASP A 66 4.97 3.61 1.31
CA ASP A 66 4.21 4.48 0.43
C ASP A 66 3.96 5.88 1.00
N SER A 67 3.48 6.80 0.18
CA SER A 67 3.19 8.18 0.56
C SER A 67 1.78 8.63 0.18
N GLY A 68 0.96 7.72 -0.34
CA GLY A 68 -0.39 8.04 -0.79
C GLY A 68 -0.43 8.77 -2.13
N ILE A 69 -1.61 9.31 -2.46
CA ILE A 69 -1.90 9.95 -3.75
C ILE A 69 -1.45 11.43 -3.80
N GLY A 70 -1.25 12.05 -2.63
CA GLY A 70 -0.78 13.43 -2.52
C GLY A 70 -1.75 14.46 -3.09
N GLU A 71 -1.22 15.46 -3.79
CA GLU A 71 -1.99 16.61 -4.32
C GLU A 71 -2.80 16.31 -5.59
N ILE A 72 -2.87 15.05 -6.03
CA ILE A 72 -3.69 14.70 -7.19
C ILE A 72 -5.16 14.87 -6.81
N SER A 73 -5.85 15.75 -7.53
CA SER A 73 -7.23 16.10 -7.26
C SER A 73 -8.14 15.69 -8.43
N GLN A 74 -9.22 15.00 -8.10
CA GLN A 74 -10.29 14.67 -9.02
C GLN A 74 -11.64 14.92 -8.34
N GLU A 75 -12.67 15.26 -9.10
CA GLU A 75 -14.02 15.46 -8.57
C GLU A 75 -14.51 14.21 -7.81
N GLY A 76 -15.01 14.40 -6.60
CA GLY A 76 -15.47 13.31 -5.73
C GLY A 76 -14.37 12.54 -5.00
N MET A 77 -13.11 12.97 -5.09
CA MET A 77 -11.97 12.39 -4.39
C MET A 77 -11.57 13.25 -3.19
N THR A 78 -11.25 12.61 -2.08
CA THR A 78 -10.49 13.19 -0.97
C THR A 78 -9.07 12.69 -1.07
N ALA A 79 -8.06 13.56 -1.00
CA ALA A 79 -6.67 13.20 -1.18
C ALA A 79 -5.73 14.13 -0.42
N GLY A 80 -4.47 13.71 -0.22
CA GLY A 80 -3.40 14.52 0.35
C GLY A 80 -3.52 14.77 1.85
N LEU A 81 -4.12 13.83 2.59
CA LEU A 81 -4.29 13.92 4.06
C LEU A 81 -3.10 13.38 4.85
N MET A 82 -2.19 12.64 4.19
CA MET A 82 -1.08 11.94 4.85
C MET A 82 -0.15 12.89 5.62
N PRO A 83 0.32 14.03 5.07
CA PRO A 83 1.29 14.87 5.78
C PRO A 83 0.77 15.37 7.13
N GLU A 84 -0.48 15.87 7.16
CA GLU A 84 -1.11 16.34 8.39
C GLU A 84 -1.44 15.18 9.35
N ALA A 85 -1.72 13.99 8.83
CA ALA A 85 -1.96 12.81 9.64
C ALA A 85 -0.66 12.32 10.32
N VAL A 86 0.48 12.38 9.64
CA VAL A 86 1.80 12.08 10.20
C VAL A 86 2.18 13.11 11.26
N ASP A 87 1.97 14.39 11.00
CA ASP A 87 2.21 15.47 11.97
C ASP A 87 1.35 15.27 13.25
N ALA A 88 0.10 14.83 13.10
CA ALA A 88 -0.82 14.56 14.21
C ALA A 88 -0.38 13.36 15.08
N LEU A 89 0.42 12.43 14.56
CA LEU A 89 1.06 11.36 15.31
C LEU A 89 2.26 11.87 16.14
N GLY A 90 2.63 13.14 16.01
CA GLY A 90 3.82 13.72 16.66
C GLY A 90 5.13 13.34 15.98
N ILE A 91 5.08 12.86 14.74
CA ILE A 91 6.24 12.45 13.95
C ILE A 91 6.68 13.63 13.10
N ALA A 92 7.89 14.12 13.34
CA ALA A 92 8.49 15.17 12.51
C ALA A 92 8.86 14.57 11.14
N ARG A 93 8.44 15.19 10.04
CA ARG A 93 8.69 14.66 8.69
C ARG A 93 10.17 14.55 8.34
N ASP A 94 11.00 15.42 8.90
CA ASP A 94 12.46 15.40 8.74
C ASP A 94 13.16 14.35 9.63
N SER A 95 12.41 13.69 10.53
CA SER A 95 12.91 12.55 11.30
C SER A 95 12.65 11.19 10.65
N VAL A 96 11.90 11.15 9.55
CA VAL A 96 11.70 9.91 8.77
C VAL A 96 12.98 9.58 8.03
N GLU A 97 13.52 8.39 8.27
CA GLU A 97 14.83 7.97 7.74
C GLU A 97 14.72 7.23 6.40
N THR A 98 13.61 6.54 6.18
CA THR A 98 13.39 5.75 4.96
C THR A 98 11.93 5.83 4.55
N VAL A 99 11.68 6.04 3.28
CA VAL A 99 10.38 5.80 2.63
C VAL A 99 10.59 4.70 1.62
N VAL A 100 10.02 3.52 1.85
CA VAL A 100 10.00 2.44 0.87
C VAL A 100 8.69 2.49 0.10
N TYR A 101 8.77 2.40 -1.21
CA TYR A 101 7.60 2.42 -2.08
C TYR A 101 7.34 1.02 -2.60
N THR A 102 6.09 0.58 -2.45
CA THR A 102 5.68 -0.72 -2.96
C THR A 102 5.78 -0.77 -4.48
N HIS A 103 5.39 0.31 -5.14
CA HIS A 103 5.51 0.48 -6.60
C HIS A 103 5.29 1.96 -7.00
N MET A 104 5.38 2.28 -8.30
CA MET A 104 5.35 3.67 -8.79
C MET A 104 4.00 4.13 -9.36
N HIS A 105 2.87 3.54 -9.00
CA HIS A 105 1.58 4.18 -9.28
C HIS A 105 1.43 5.45 -8.44
N TYR A 106 0.72 6.44 -9.00
CA TYR A 106 0.68 7.80 -8.41
C TYR A 106 0.01 7.85 -7.03
N ASP A 107 -0.85 6.90 -6.71
CA ASP A 107 -1.51 6.78 -5.40
C ASP A 107 -0.64 6.13 -4.31
N HIS A 108 0.59 5.76 -4.65
CA HIS A 108 1.63 5.29 -3.73
C HIS A 108 2.78 6.27 -3.61
N ILE A 109 3.14 6.97 -4.70
CA ILE A 109 4.28 7.89 -4.72
C ILE A 109 3.89 9.38 -4.69
N GLY A 110 2.61 9.71 -4.90
CA GLY A 110 2.15 11.10 -5.11
C GLY A 110 2.40 12.03 -3.94
N GLY A 111 2.33 11.52 -2.71
CA GLY A 111 2.59 12.28 -1.48
C GLY A 111 4.08 12.45 -1.14
N SER A 112 5.01 11.96 -1.97
CA SER A 112 6.45 12.17 -1.77
C SER A 112 6.86 13.65 -1.88
N GLN A 113 6.05 14.45 -2.54
CA GLN A 113 6.25 15.89 -2.68
C GLN A 113 4.93 16.65 -2.50
N ARG A 114 5.02 17.91 -2.04
CA ARG A 114 3.90 18.83 -1.89
C ARG A 114 4.34 20.24 -2.24
N GLY A 115 3.64 20.92 -3.13
CA GLY A 115 4.02 22.25 -3.60
C GLY A 115 5.42 22.32 -4.24
N GLY A 116 5.94 21.19 -4.72
CA GLY A 116 7.29 21.08 -5.29
C GLY A 116 8.39 20.79 -4.25
N GLU A 117 8.05 20.67 -2.97
CA GLU A 117 9.00 20.30 -1.91
C GLU A 117 8.87 18.83 -1.53
N ILE A 118 9.98 18.18 -1.20
CA ILE A 118 10.00 16.79 -0.74
C ILE A 118 9.42 16.74 0.67
N VAL A 119 8.40 15.90 0.89
CA VAL A 119 7.68 15.83 2.17
C VAL A 119 8.53 15.22 3.28
N PHE A 120 9.41 14.26 2.94
CA PHE A 120 10.35 13.61 3.86
C PHE A 120 11.78 13.90 3.40
N PRO A 121 12.31 15.12 3.67
CA PRO A 121 13.51 15.62 3.00
C PRO A 121 14.80 14.92 3.37
N ASN A 122 14.85 14.30 4.55
CA ASN A 122 16.03 13.57 5.04
C ASN A 122 15.96 12.06 4.80
N ALA A 123 14.83 11.58 4.28
CA ALA A 123 14.63 10.16 4.06
C ALA A 123 15.39 9.67 2.82
N ARG A 124 15.85 8.42 2.86
CA ARG A 124 16.17 7.65 1.66
C ARG A 124 14.85 7.19 1.03
N HIS A 125 14.63 7.47 -0.24
CA HIS A 125 13.46 7.04 -1.01
C HIS A 125 13.80 5.77 -1.77
N VAL A 126 13.33 4.62 -1.28
CA VAL A 126 13.73 3.29 -1.73
C VAL A 126 12.69 2.72 -2.69
N PHE A 127 13.14 2.29 -3.86
CA PHE A 127 12.32 1.69 -4.91
C PHE A 127 12.97 0.42 -5.44
N HIS A 128 12.17 -0.51 -5.95
CA HIS A 128 12.72 -1.57 -6.78
C HIS A 128 13.15 -1.00 -8.13
N ARG A 129 14.34 -1.41 -8.62
CA ARG A 129 14.92 -0.90 -9.88
C ARG A 129 13.98 -1.09 -11.08
N ASN A 130 13.31 -2.25 -11.17
CA ASN A 130 12.41 -2.56 -12.28
C ASN A 130 11.22 -1.57 -12.38
N GLU A 131 10.79 -0.94 -11.27
CA GLU A 131 9.77 0.11 -11.33
C GLU A 131 10.23 1.27 -12.19
N TRP A 132 11.41 1.84 -11.87
CA TRP A 132 11.92 2.97 -12.64
C TRP A 132 12.25 2.60 -14.07
N GLU A 133 12.90 1.46 -14.29
CA GLU A 133 13.24 0.98 -15.63
C GLU A 133 12.00 0.84 -16.53
N HIS A 134 10.88 0.43 -15.97
CA HIS A 134 9.61 0.35 -16.66
C HIS A 134 8.97 1.74 -16.88
N TRP A 135 8.66 2.46 -15.80
CA TRP A 135 7.84 3.66 -15.86
C TRP A 135 8.54 4.86 -16.52
N LYS A 136 9.89 4.91 -16.54
CA LYS A 136 10.62 5.96 -17.24
C LYS A 136 10.40 5.92 -18.76
N THR A 137 10.01 4.79 -19.32
CA THR A 137 9.85 4.56 -20.77
C THR A 137 8.41 4.43 -21.22
N VAL A 138 7.49 4.07 -20.32
CA VAL A 138 6.08 3.83 -20.66
C VAL A 138 5.35 5.14 -20.94
N ASP A 139 4.77 5.26 -22.14
CA ASP A 139 3.92 6.40 -22.53
C ASP A 139 2.48 6.15 -22.07
N SER A 140 2.23 6.46 -20.82
CA SER A 140 0.93 6.33 -20.16
C SER A 140 0.76 7.42 -19.10
N GLU A 141 -0.43 7.53 -18.53
CA GLU A 141 -0.71 8.42 -17.40
C GLU A 141 0.19 8.07 -16.19
N PHE A 142 0.31 6.79 -15.85
CA PHE A 142 1.19 6.32 -14.77
C PHE A 142 2.65 6.66 -15.04
N GLY A 143 3.18 6.36 -16.23
CA GLY A 143 4.57 6.69 -16.58
C GLY A 143 4.84 8.19 -16.58
N THR A 144 3.89 9.00 -17.03
CA THR A 144 3.99 10.47 -16.98
C THR A 144 4.00 10.98 -15.54
N ALA A 145 3.12 10.45 -14.69
CA ALA A 145 3.08 10.81 -13.28
C ALA A 145 4.37 10.37 -12.56
N ALA A 146 4.83 9.14 -12.77
CA ALA A 146 6.07 8.63 -12.18
C ALA A 146 7.28 9.51 -12.53
N ARG A 147 7.49 9.85 -13.80
CA ARG A 147 8.58 10.75 -14.22
C ARG A 147 8.49 12.12 -13.53
N ARG A 148 7.31 12.72 -13.48
CA ARG A 148 7.09 14.02 -12.85
C ARG A 148 7.38 13.98 -11.36
N ILE A 149 6.91 12.94 -10.65
CA ILE A 149 7.05 12.81 -9.19
C ILE A 149 8.49 12.46 -8.82
N MET A 150 9.15 11.61 -9.61
CA MET A 150 10.52 11.16 -9.33
C MET A 150 11.59 12.22 -9.59
N THR A 151 11.35 13.17 -10.50
CA THR A 151 12.35 14.18 -10.86
C THR A 151 12.90 14.95 -9.65
N PRO A 152 12.11 15.56 -8.76
CA PRO A 152 12.63 16.25 -7.58
C PRO A 152 13.43 15.35 -6.64
N LEU A 153 13.04 14.08 -6.50
CA LEU A 153 13.76 13.11 -5.67
C LEU A 153 15.15 12.78 -6.26
N PHE A 154 15.23 12.62 -7.58
CA PHE A 154 16.51 12.45 -8.29
C PHE A 154 17.40 13.68 -8.18
N ASP A 155 16.82 14.86 -8.37
CA ASP A 155 17.57 16.14 -8.31
C ASP A 155 18.14 16.35 -6.90
N ALA A 156 17.44 15.91 -5.87
CA ALA A 156 17.90 15.96 -4.48
C ALA A 156 18.90 14.85 -4.13
N GLY A 157 19.06 13.82 -4.97
CA GLY A 157 19.97 12.70 -4.74
C GLY A 157 19.55 11.77 -3.59
N VAL A 158 18.24 11.69 -3.30
CA VAL A 158 17.68 10.90 -2.18
C VAL A 158 17.09 9.56 -2.61
N VAL A 159 17.18 9.20 -3.89
CA VAL A 159 16.64 7.96 -4.45
C VAL A 159 17.64 6.82 -4.33
N ASP A 160 17.19 5.72 -3.74
CA ASP A 160 17.91 4.46 -3.70
C ASP A 160 17.13 3.36 -4.45
N PHE A 161 17.86 2.55 -5.21
CA PHE A 161 17.28 1.38 -5.87
C PHE A 161 17.77 0.09 -5.22
N ILE A 162 16.82 -0.82 -4.98
CA ILE A 162 17.10 -2.18 -4.54
C ILE A 162 16.79 -3.17 -5.65
N ASP A 163 17.46 -4.32 -5.58
CA ASP A 163 17.26 -5.50 -6.42
C ASP A 163 17.17 -6.71 -5.48
N GLY A 164 16.10 -7.49 -5.58
CA GLY A 164 15.84 -8.63 -4.68
C GLY A 164 15.25 -8.24 -3.33
N ASP A 165 14.97 -9.27 -2.53
CA ASP A 165 14.51 -9.11 -1.15
C ASP A 165 15.59 -8.40 -0.33
N THR A 166 15.21 -7.30 0.35
CA THR A 166 16.16 -6.41 1.02
C THR A 166 15.69 -6.05 2.41
N GLU A 167 16.50 -6.34 3.44
CA GLU A 167 16.26 -5.87 4.79
C GLU A 167 16.56 -4.36 4.86
N LEU A 168 15.53 -3.58 5.19
CA LEU A 168 15.58 -2.12 5.29
C LEU A 168 15.95 -1.66 6.70
N HIS A 169 15.51 -2.43 7.71
CA HIS A 169 15.77 -2.28 9.13
C HIS A 169 15.66 -3.66 9.77
N PRO A 170 16.29 -3.94 10.95
CA PRO A 170 16.19 -5.24 11.58
C PRO A 170 14.75 -5.76 11.70
N GLY A 171 14.45 -6.86 11.00
CA GLY A 171 13.12 -7.45 10.93
C GLY A 171 12.10 -6.73 10.01
N VAL A 172 12.49 -5.68 9.30
CA VAL A 172 11.66 -5.02 8.27
C VAL A 172 12.27 -5.26 6.91
N THR A 173 11.62 -6.10 6.10
CA THR A 173 12.15 -6.54 4.81
C THR A 173 11.20 -6.18 3.67
N ALA A 174 11.69 -5.49 2.66
CA ALA A 174 11.03 -5.36 1.37
C ALA A 174 11.23 -6.66 0.58
N ILE A 175 10.15 -7.25 0.05
CA ILE A 175 10.15 -8.53 -0.65
C ILE A 175 9.51 -8.40 -2.03
N GLU A 176 10.12 -9.00 -3.04
CA GLU A 176 9.62 -8.98 -4.41
C GLU A 176 8.29 -9.72 -4.54
N LYS A 177 7.27 -9.03 -5.06
CA LYS A 177 5.93 -9.57 -5.33
C LYS A 177 5.40 -9.02 -6.65
N PHE A 178 6.08 -9.40 -7.73
CA PHE A 178 5.81 -8.91 -9.07
C PHE A 178 4.45 -9.36 -9.61
N GLY A 179 3.93 -8.60 -10.57
CA GLY A 179 2.72 -8.88 -11.33
C GLY A 179 1.81 -7.65 -11.44
N HIS A 180 1.46 -7.03 -10.33
CA HIS A 180 0.74 -5.75 -10.34
C HIS A 180 1.57 -4.69 -11.11
N THR A 181 2.83 -4.56 -10.75
CA THR A 181 3.86 -3.88 -11.55
C THR A 181 5.12 -4.73 -11.65
N PRO A 182 6.05 -4.41 -12.59
CA PRO A 182 7.26 -5.21 -12.81
C PRO A 182 8.26 -5.24 -11.65
N GLY A 183 8.18 -4.28 -10.73
CA GLY A 183 9.04 -4.18 -9.57
C GLY A 183 8.27 -4.06 -8.26
N HIS A 184 7.00 -4.51 -8.23
CA HIS A 184 6.17 -4.42 -7.04
C HIS A 184 6.80 -5.12 -5.84
N LEU A 185 6.83 -4.40 -4.71
CA LEU A 185 7.31 -4.86 -3.41
C LEU A 185 6.15 -5.01 -2.42
N SER A 186 6.24 -6.00 -1.56
CA SER A 186 5.52 -6.02 -0.27
C SER A 186 6.52 -5.84 0.86
N VAL A 187 6.06 -5.53 2.07
CA VAL A 187 6.95 -5.38 3.22
C VAL A 187 6.53 -6.33 4.33
N THR A 188 7.48 -7.08 4.88
CA THR A 188 7.26 -7.86 6.10
C THR A 188 7.86 -7.17 7.32
N ILE A 189 7.15 -7.24 8.44
CA ILE A 189 7.64 -6.80 9.75
C ILE A 189 7.63 -8.02 10.66
N GLU A 190 8.81 -8.45 11.11
CA GLU A 190 9.00 -9.60 11.98
C GLU A 190 9.71 -9.16 13.26
N SER A 191 9.05 -9.23 14.39
CA SER A 191 9.62 -8.86 15.68
C SER A 191 8.93 -9.59 16.82
N GLU A 192 9.71 -10.07 17.79
CA GLU A 192 9.23 -10.71 19.02
C GLU A 192 8.17 -11.82 18.77
N GLY A 193 8.37 -12.61 17.72
CA GLY A 193 7.46 -13.69 17.35
C GLY A 193 6.15 -13.25 16.67
N THR A 194 5.95 -11.96 16.46
CA THR A 194 4.86 -11.44 15.63
C THR A 194 5.33 -11.24 14.18
N ARG A 195 4.38 -11.39 13.25
CA ARG A 195 4.63 -11.12 11.83
C ARG A 195 3.46 -10.36 11.23
N THR A 196 3.79 -9.31 10.50
CA THR A 196 2.84 -8.51 9.71
C THR A 196 3.31 -8.47 8.26
N PHE A 197 2.37 -8.61 7.33
CA PHE A 197 2.61 -8.56 5.89
C PHE A 197 1.85 -7.37 5.31
N VAL A 198 2.56 -6.34 4.90
CA VAL A 198 2.02 -5.18 4.19
C VAL A 198 2.08 -5.48 2.71
N GLY A 199 0.92 -5.71 2.11
CA GLY A 199 0.80 -6.26 0.77
C GLY A 199 1.11 -5.28 -0.35
N GLY A 200 0.95 -3.97 -0.13
CA GLY A 200 0.83 -3.03 -1.25
C GLY A 200 -0.35 -3.46 -2.14
N ASP A 201 -0.17 -3.32 -3.45
CA ASP A 201 -1.18 -3.70 -4.45
C ASP A 201 -1.08 -5.16 -4.91
N LEU A 202 -0.42 -6.01 -4.10
CA LEU A 202 -0.59 -7.45 -4.26
C LEU A 202 -2.08 -7.81 -4.35
N SER A 203 -2.92 -7.08 -3.60
CA SER A 203 -4.36 -7.18 -3.62
C SER A 203 -5.01 -5.84 -3.27
N ASN A 204 -5.93 -5.39 -4.12
CA ASN A 204 -6.65 -4.12 -3.97
C ASN A 204 -8.01 -4.27 -3.28
N HIS A 205 -8.57 -5.49 -3.25
CA HIS A 205 -9.90 -5.71 -2.68
C HIS A 205 -9.97 -7.04 -1.93
N PRO A 206 -10.72 -7.11 -0.81
CA PRO A 206 -10.91 -8.35 -0.04
C PRO A 206 -11.42 -9.53 -0.85
N PHE A 207 -12.21 -9.32 -1.91
CA PHE A 207 -12.72 -10.40 -2.76
C PHE A 207 -11.59 -11.14 -3.50
N GLN A 208 -10.43 -10.53 -3.72
CA GLN A 208 -9.30 -11.19 -4.36
C GLN A 208 -8.65 -12.27 -3.45
N VAL A 209 -9.01 -12.31 -2.18
CA VAL A 209 -8.63 -13.42 -1.29
C VAL A 209 -9.36 -14.69 -1.68
N GLU A 210 -10.65 -14.59 -2.01
CA GLU A 210 -11.49 -15.69 -2.49
C GLU A 210 -11.24 -16.00 -3.98
N HIS A 211 -10.94 -14.96 -4.76
CA HIS A 211 -10.75 -15.01 -6.21
C HIS A 211 -9.39 -14.41 -6.62
N PRO A 212 -8.27 -15.08 -6.34
CA PRO A 212 -6.94 -14.53 -6.59
C PRO A 212 -6.63 -14.28 -8.07
N ASP A 213 -7.33 -14.96 -8.96
CA ASP A 213 -7.28 -14.81 -10.41
C ASP A 213 -8.05 -13.58 -10.93
N TRP A 214 -8.82 -12.91 -10.06
CA TRP A 214 -9.53 -11.69 -10.44
C TRP A 214 -8.56 -10.51 -10.48
N SER A 215 -7.91 -10.34 -11.64
CA SER A 215 -7.03 -9.22 -11.91
C SER A 215 -7.81 -7.94 -12.20
N LEU A 216 -7.18 -6.81 -11.90
CA LEU A 216 -7.71 -5.48 -12.20
C LEU A 216 -7.08 -4.93 -13.49
N PRO A 217 -7.74 -3.97 -14.16
CA PRO A 217 -7.19 -3.34 -15.37
C PRO A 217 -5.82 -2.67 -15.16
N VAL A 218 -5.47 -2.36 -13.91
CA VAL A 218 -4.20 -1.73 -13.51
C VAL A 218 -3.08 -2.73 -13.28
N ASP A 219 -3.36 -4.05 -13.23
CA ASP A 219 -2.32 -5.08 -13.15
C ASP A 219 -1.54 -5.12 -14.48
N ASN A 220 -0.23 -4.98 -14.43
CA ASN A 220 0.64 -4.97 -15.61
C ASN A 220 0.74 -6.37 -16.27
N ASP A 221 0.86 -7.41 -15.43
CA ASP A 221 0.82 -8.82 -15.84
C ASP A 221 -0.27 -9.53 -15.02
N HIS A 222 -1.46 -9.68 -15.62
CA HIS A 222 -2.63 -10.26 -14.97
C HIS A 222 -2.40 -11.70 -14.48
N ALA A 223 -1.70 -12.52 -15.25
CA ALA A 223 -1.45 -13.92 -14.91
C ALA A 223 -0.45 -14.04 -13.76
N LEU A 224 0.63 -13.26 -13.82
CA LEU A 224 1.64 -13.23 -12.76
C LEU A 224 1.05 -12.63 -11.47
N ALA A 225 0.28 -11.52 -11.56
CA ALA A 225 -0.38 -10.90 -10.41
C ALA A 225 -1.28 -11.90 -9.67
N GLY A 226 -2.12 -12.64 -10.42
CA GLY A 226 -2.98 -13.68 -9.87
C GLY A 226 -2.19 -14.80 -9.19
N THR A 227 -1.13 -15.30 -9.85
CA THR A 227 -0.28 -16.38 -9.33
C THR A 227 0.48 -15.93 -8.07
N THR A 228 1.07 -14.71 -8.09
CA THR A 228 1.79 -14.15 -6.95
C THR A 228 0.87 -13.96 -5.74
N ARG A 229 -0.33 -13.41 -5.98
CA ARG A 229 -1.38 -13.20 -4.97
C ARG A 229 -1.80 -14.52 -4.34
N ASP A 230 -2.11 -15.52 -5.15
CA ASP A 230 -2.55 -16.84 -4.67
C ASP A 230 -1.47 -17.50 -3.81
N GLY A 231 -0.23 -17.48 -4.29
CA GLY A 231 0.91 -18.04 -3.56
C GLY A 231 1.13 -17.38 -2.19
N VAL A 232 1.01 -16.05 -2.11
CA VAL A 232 1.14 -15.34 -0.83
C VAL A 232 -0.02 -15.70 0.10
N PHE A 233 -1.26 -15.65 -0.38
CA PHE A 233 -2.43 -15.96 0.45
C PHE A 233 -2.43 -17.39 0.97
N GLU A 234 -2.00 -18.36 0.15
CA GLU A 234 -1.82 -19.74 0.63
C GLU A 234 -0.73 -19.85 1.70
N ALA A 235 0.36 -19.11 1.56
CA ALA A 235 1.47 -19.13 2.53
C ALA A 235 1.11 -18.52 3.89
N ILE A 236 0.24 -17.49 3.91
CA ILE A 236 -0.14 -16.82 5.17
C ILE A 236 -1.50 -17.26 5.73
N LYS A 237 -2.25 -18.08 5.00
CA LYS A 237 -3.54 -18.64 5.43
C LYS A 237 -3.40 -19.39 6.75
N ASP A 238 -4.29 -19.09 7.70
CA ASP A 238 -4.36 -19.73 9.03
C ASP A 238 -3.07 -19.63 9.88
N SER A 239 -2.10 -18.81 9.43
CA SER A 239 -0.80 -18.62 10.11
C SER A 239 -0.84 -17.66 11.29
N GLY A 240 -1.91 -16.87 11.41
CA GLY A 240 -1.99 -15.78 12.39
C GLY A 240 -1.32 -14.49 11.96
N ILE A 241 -0.60 -14.45 10.83
CA ILE A 241 0.03 -13.25 10.27
C ILE A 241 -1.04 -12.19 9.98
N SER A 242 -0.77 -10.96 10.39
CA SER A 242 -1.62 -9.82 10.03
C SER A 242 -1.33 -9.41 8.58
N PHE A 243 -2.37 -9.38 7.75
CA PHE A 243 -2.31 -8.88 6.38
C PHE A 243 -2.84 -7.44 6.33
N VAL A 244 -2.10 -6.55 5.67
CA VAL A 244 -2.41 -5.13 5.58
C VAL A 244 -2.38 -4.70 4.11
N ALA A 245 -3.42 -3.99 3.65
CA ALA A 245 -3.53 -3.55 2.26
C ALA A 245 -4.10 -2.12 2.16
N PRO A 246 -3.56 -1.25 1.27
CA PRO A 246 -3.87 0.19 1.23
C PRO A 246 -5.28 0.51 0.72
N HIS A 247 -5.83 -0.34 -0.15
CA HIS A 247 -7.14 -0.11 -0.79
C HIS A 247 -8.29 -0.87 -0.12
N TYR A 248 -7.98 -1.70 0.88
CA TYR A 248 -9.01 -2.39 1.64
C TYR A 248 -9.81 -1.39 2.49
N PRO A 249 -11.06 -1.72 2.89
CA PRO A 249 -11.81 -0.90 3.84
C PRO A 249 -10.99 -0.60 5.08
N MET A 250 -10.81 0.70 5.41
CA MET A 250 -9.95 1.13 6.52
C MET A 250 -10.37 0.49 7.86
N PRO A 251 -9.39 0.08 8.66
CA PRO A 251 -7.95 0.31 8.53
C PRO A 251 -7.21 -0.63 7.57
N GLY A 252 -7.90 -1.49 6.82
CA GLY A 252 -7.26 -2.41 5.86
C GLY A 252 -6.43 -3.51 6.49
N VAL A 253 -6.66 -3.82 7.76
CA VAL A 253 -5.93 -4.82 8.55
C VAL A 253 -6.82 -6.03 8.83
N GLY A 254 -6.31 -7.22 8.57
CA GLY A 254 -7.03 -8.46 8.81
C GLY A 254 -6.12 -9.68 8.79
N LYS A 255 -6.73 -10.84 8.68
CA LYS A 255 -6.07 -12.13 8.52
C LYS A 255 -6.63 -12.85 7.32
N ILE A 256 -5.83 -13.73 6.74
CA ILE A 256 -6.29 -14.68 5.74
C ILE A 256 -6.57 -15.99 6.47
N VAL A 257 -7.82 -16.41 6.44
CA VAL A 257 -8.27 -17.59 7.20
C VAL A 257 -9.11 -18.51 6.31
N THR A 258 -9.27 -19.75 6.78
CA THR A 258 -10.23 -20.69 6.22
C THR A 258 -11.56 -20.59 6.97
N ASP A 259 -12.66 -20.30 6.27
CA ASP A 259 -14.02 -20.29 6.80
C ASP A 259 -14.90 -21.19 5.90
N ASP A 260 -15.56 -22.16 6.50
CA ASP A 260 -16.35 -23.20 5.79
C ASP A 260 -15.63 -23.82 4.57
N GLY A 261 -14.30 -24.01 4.70
CA GLY A 261 -13.45 -24.58 3.63
C GLY A 261 -13.07 -23.60 2.51
N VAL A 262 -13.44 -22.34 2.62
CA VAL A 262 -13.09 -21.27 1.68
C VAL A 262 -12.06 -20.34 2.34
N ARG A 263 -11.07 -19.91 1.57
CA ARG A 263 -10.11 -18.89 2.01
C ARG A 263 -10.78 -17.51 1.94
N VAL A 264 -10.80 -16.79 3.07
CA VAL A 264 -11.47 -15.49 3.19
C VAL A 264 -10.59 -14.47 3.90
N TYR A 265 -10.85 -13.19 3.64
CA TYR A 265 -10.33 -12.09 4.44
C TYR A 265 -11.18 -11.90 5.69
N GLN A 266 -10.54 -11.92 6.86
CA GLN A 266 -11.16 -11.64 8.13
C GLN A 266 -10.62 -10.32 8.69
N PRO A 267 -11.40 -9.21 8.62
CA PRO A 267 -10.96 -7.94 9.17
C PRO A 267 -10.77 -8.03 10.69
N ILE A 268 -9.79 -7.33 11.21
CA ILE A 268 -9.57 -7.17 12.65
C ILE A 268 -9.75 -5.70 13.05
N SER A 269 -10.33 -5.51 14.25
CA SER A 269 -10.45 -4.16 14.82
C SER A 269 -9.13 -3.78 15.48
N ILE A 270 -8.60 -2.62 15.11
CA ILE A 270 -7.43 -2.02 15.75
C ILE A 270 -7.78 -0.61 16.25
N PRO A 271 -7.15 -0.12 17.33
CA PRO A 271 -7.47 1.17 17.89
C PRO A 271 -7.07 2.33 16.97
N SER A 272 -7.82 3.43 17.03
CA SER A 272 -7.36 4.72 16.49
C SER A 272 -6.07 5.15 17.20
N ALA A 273 -5.20 5.82 16.47
CA ALA A 273 -3.94 6.34 16.98
C ALA A 273 -4.08 7.80 17.44
#